data_94e41da129b148012ff8c2b4bec1d2fc
#
_entry.id   94e41da129b148012ff8c2b4bec1d2fc
#
_cell.length_a   1.000
_cell.length_b   1.000
_cell.length_c   1.000
_cell.angle_alpha   90.00
_cell.angle_beta   90.00
_cell.angle_gamma   90.00
#
_symmetry.space_group_name_H-M   'P 1'
#
loop_
_entity.id
_entity.type
_entity.pdbx_description
1 polymer ?
#
loop_
_entity_poly.entity_id
_entity_poly.type
_entity_poly.pdbx_seq_one_letter_code
_entity_poly.pdbx_strand_id
1 'polypeptide(L)'
;MSLPRVFIDGDQGTTGLQIVERLRHRRDLKLLTLPDATRKDPLARADALNRCDVAVLCLPDDAARQAVAWIENPTVRVLDASSA
;
A
#
# COMPACT_ATOMS: atom_id res chain seq x y z
N MET A 1 -19.84 -7.16 -8.39
CA MET A 1 -19.15 -6.45 -7.30
C MET A 1 -17.66 -6.39 -7.56
N SER A 2 -17.06 -5.24 -7.33
CA SER A 2 -15.62 -5.09 -7.52
C SER A 2 -14.87 -5.64 -6.31
N LEU A 3 -13.72 -6.25 -6.58
CA LEU A 3 -12.86 -6.75 -5.50
C LEU A 3 -12.24 -5.57 -4.74
N PRO A 4 -12.01 -5.71 -3.42
CA PRO A 4 -11.28 -4.69 -2.69
C PRO A 4 -9.86 -4.55 -3.25
N ARG A 5 -9.42 -3.31 -3.38
CA ARG A 5 -8.08 -3.00 -3.88
C ARG A 5 -7.16 -2.79 -2.69
N VAL A 6 -6.06 -3.51 -2.70
CA VAL A 6 -5.05 -3.43 -1.63
C VAL A 6 -3.78 -2.86 -2.22
N PHE A 7 -3.28 -1.77 -1.65
CA PHE A 7 -2.01 -1.17 -2.05
C PHE A 7 -1.01 -1.37 -0.92
N ILE A 8 0.16 -1.92 -1.25
CA ILE A 8 1.24 -2.14 -0.29
C ILE A 8 2.32 -1.10 -0.56
N ASP A 9 2.48 -0.15 0.34
CA ASP A 9 3.53 0.85 0.25
C ASP A 9 4.77 0.30 0.97
N GLY A 10 5.91 0.31 0.28
CA GLY A 10 7.12 -0.31 0.77
C GLY A 10 7.22 -1.79 0.40
N ASP A 11 6.65 -2.17 -0.75
CA ASP A 11 6.59 -3.56 -1.20
C ASP A 11 7.96 -4.16 -1.54
N GLN A 12 9.00 -3.34 -1.59
CA GLN A 12 10.36 -3.82 -1.86
C GLN A 12 11.13 -4.19 -0.60
N GLY A 13 10.61 -3.86 0.58
CA GLY A 13 11.20 -4.31 1.84
C GLY A 13 10.88 -5.76 2.11
N THR A 14 11.60 -6.39 3.05
CA THR A 14 11.42 -7.80 3.37
C THR A 14 9.98 -8.12 3.76
N THR A 15 9.39 -7.33 4.65
CA THR A 15 8.01 -7.52 5.09
C THR A 15 7.05 -7.30 3.93
N GLY A 16 7.27 -6.24 3.15
CA GLY A 16 6.41 -5.94 2.01
C GLY A 16 6.41 -7.05 0.97
N LEU A 17 7.60 -7.60 0.66
CA LEU A 17 7.69 -8.72 -0.28
C LEU A 17 6.95 -9.95 0.20
N GLN A 18 7.02 -10.25 1.49
CA GLN A 18 6.29 -11.38 2.07
C GLN A 18 4.79 -11.20 1.96
N ILE A 19 4.31 -9.99 2.21
CA ILE A 19 2.89 -9.68 2.12
C ILE A 19 2.44 -9.78 0.66
N VAL A 20 3.21 -9.24 -0.27
CA VAL A 20 2.90 -9.33 -1.70
C VAL A 20 2.77 -10.79 -2.11
N GLU A 21 3.73 -11.64 -1.71
CA GLU A 21 3.69 -13.06 -2.04
C GLU A 21 2.44 -13.75 -1.51
N ARG A 22 2.02 -13.40 -0.32
CA ARG A 22 0.81 -14.00 0.27
C ARG A 22 -0.46 -13.54 -0.42
N LEU A 23 -0.52 -12.25 -0.80
CA LEU A 23 -1.74 -11.69 -1.34
C LEU A 23 -1.89 -11.90 -2.84
N ARG A 24 -0.78 -12.07 -3.57
CA ARG A 24 -0.85 -12.21 -5.03
C ARG A 24 -1.59 -13.47 -5.49
N HIS A 25 -1.70 -14.46 -4.63
CA HIS A 25 -2.43 -15.69 -4.95
C HIS A 25 -3.90 -15.66 -4.53
N ARG A 26 -4.32 -14.59 -3.87
CA ARG A 26 -5.70 -14.46 -3.45
C ARG A 26 -6.56 -13.97 -4.62
N ARG A 27 -7.76 -14.53 -4.71
CA ARG A 27 -8.71 -14.14 -5.76
C ARG A 27 -9.82 -13.25 -5.24
N ASP A 28 -9.84 -12.99 -3.93
CA ASP A 28 -10.87 -12.20 -3.27
C ASP A 28 -10.47 -10.74 -3.09
N LEU A 29 -9.33 -10.35 -3.67
CA LEU A 29 -8.86 -8.97 -3.65
C LEU A 29 -8.04 -8.67 -4.90
N LYS A 30 -7.85 -7.39 -5.16
CA LYS A 30 -7.01 -6.91 -6.26
C LYS A 30 -5.81 -6.18 -5.67
N LEU A 31 -4.62 -6.68 -5.98
CA LEU A 31 -3.39 -6.07 -5.50
C LEU A 31 -2.98 -4.94 -6.44
N LEU A 32 -2.81 -3.74 -5.89
CA LEU A 32 -2.31 -2.59 -6.65
C LEU A 32 -0.80 -2.49 -6.45
N THR A 33 -0.08 -2.40 -7.54
CA THR A 33 1.37 -2.22 -7.51
C THR A 33 1.75 -1.05 -8.41
N LEU A 34 2.81 -0.34 -8.04
CA LEU A 34 3.33 0.74 -8.88
C LEU A 34 4.51 0.23 -9.70
N PRO A 35 4.66 0.72 -10.95
CA PRO A 35 5.85 0.39 -11.74
C PRO A 35 7.12 0.86 -11.04
N ASP A 36 8.24 0.20 -11.33
CA ASP A 36 9.52 0.55 -10.71
C ASP A 36 9.88 2.03 -10.90
N ALA A 37 9.50 2.59 -12.05
CA ALA A 37 9.80 3.99 -12.34
C ALA A 37 9.06 4.97 -11.42
N THR A 38 7.91 4.58 -10.87
CA THR A 38 7.06 5.49 -10.10
C THR A 38 6.85 5.05 -8.66
N ARG A 39 7.32 3.87 -8.27
CA ARG A 39 7.01 3.35 -6.92
C ARG A 39 7.53 4.22 -5.79
N LYS A 40 8.54 5.05 -6.05
CA LYS A 40 9.10 5.99 -5.07
C LYS A 40 8.60 7.42 -5.28
N ASP A 41 7.83 7.65 -6.33
CA ASP A 41 7.30 8.98 -6.63
C ASP A 41 6.20 9.32 -5.63
N PRO A 42 6.35 10.42 -4.85
CA PRO A 42 5.32 10.80 -3.87
C PRO A 42 3.95 10.98 -4.47
N LEU A 43 3.86 11.55 -5.66
CA LEU A 43 2.56 11.77 -6.31
C LEU A 43 1.90 10.44 -6.71
N ALA A 44 2.67 9.52 -7.26
CA ALA A 44 2.15 8.21 -7.63
C ALA A 44 1.72 7.42 -6.40
N ARG A 45 2.50 7.48 -5.33
CA ARG A 45 2.18 6.82 -4.08
C ARG A 45 0.92 7.40 -3.45
N ALA A 46 0.81 8.73 -3.41
CA ALA A 46 -0.36 9.38 -2.86
C ALA A 46 -1.62 9.03 -3.65
N ASP A 47 -1.52 8.98 -4.98
CA ASP A 47 -2.63 8.58 -5.83
C ASP A 47 -3.08 7.15 -5.52
N ALA A 48 -2.14 6.21 -5.43
CA ALA A 48 -2.46 4.82 -5.12
C ALA A 48 -3.08 4.69 -3.72
N LEU A 49 -2.55 5.43 -2.74
CA LEU A 49 -3.07 5.41 -1.37
C LEU A 49 -4.52 5.89 -1.31
N ASN A 50 -4.90 6.84 -2.17
CA ASN A 50 -6.26 7.37 -2.19
C ASN A 50 -7.22 6.56 -3.07
N ARG A 51 -6.69 5.68 -3.92
CA ARG A 51 -7.50 4.84 -4.80
C ARG A 51 -7.80 3.47 -4.22
N CYS A 52 -6.97 3.00 -3.31
CA CYS A 52 -7.14 1.67 -2.75
C CYS A 52 -8.24 1.64 -1.69
N ASP A 53 -8.70 0.46 -1.38
CA ASP A 53 -9.63 0.25 -0.28
C ASP A 53 -8.90 -0.02 1.03
N VAL A 54 -7.73 -0.66 0.93
CA VAL A 54 -6.86 -0.95 2.07
C VAL A 54 -5.44 -0.58 1.69
N ALA A 55 -4.79 0.22 2.51
CA ALA A 55 -3.39 0.56 2.38
C ALA A 55 -2.59 -0.18 3.45
N VAL A 56 -1.64 -1.00 3.02
CA VAL A 56 -0.72 -1.71 3.92
C VAL A 56 0.61 -0.98 3.87
N LEU A 57 1.04 -0.48 5.02
CA LEU A 57 2.27 0.30 5.12
C LEU A 57 3.39 -0.57 5.68
N CYS A 58 4.43 -0.79 4.87
CA CYS A 58 5.63 -1.52 5.25
C CYS A 58 6.82 -0.57 5.20
N LEU A 59 6.70 0.54 5.92
CA LEU A 59 7.63 1.66 5.85
C LEU A 59 8.18 1.98 7.25
N PRO A 60 9.37 2.62 7.33
CA PRO A 60 9.81 3.19 8.59
C PRO A 60 8.80 4.22 9.13
N ASP A 61 8.83 4.47 10.43
CA ASP A 61 7.83 5.31 11.10
C ASP A 61 7.61 6.66 10.41
N ASP A 62 8.68 7.37 10.07
CA ASP A 62 8.56 8.69 9.44
C ASP A 62 7.86 8.60 8.09
N ALA A 63 8.24 7.60 7.29
CA ALA A 63 7.63 7.42 5.97
C ALA A 63 6.18 6.95 6.10
N ALA A 64 5.87 6.13 7.09
CA ALA A 64 4.51 5.68 7.33
C ALA A 64 3.61 6.86 7.74
N ARG A 65 4.10 7.74 8.60
CA ARG A 65 3.36 8.94 8.99
C ARG A 65 3.10 9.85 7.80
N GLN A 66 4.09 10.00 6.94
CA GLN A 66 3.95 10.80 5.73
C GLN A 66 2.91 10.20 4.80
N ALA A 67 2.92 8.88 4.61
CA ALA A 67 1.95 8.20 3.78
C ALA A 67 0.53 8.39 4.30
N VAL A 68 0.34 8.27 5.61
CA VAL A 68 -0.97 8.49 6.23
C VAL A 68 -1.45 9.93 5.98
N ALA A 69 -0.54 10.89 6.08
CA ALA A 69 -0.89 12.30 5.85
C ALA A 69 -1.33 12.56 4.41
N TRP A 70 -0.88 11.75 3.45
CA TRP A 70 -1.28 11.89 2.05
C TRP A 70 -2.67 11.31 1.77
N ILE A 71 -3.20 10.48 2.66
CA ILE A 71 -4.50 9.85 2.44
C ILE A 71 -5.60 10.84 2.81
N GLU A 72 -6.33 11.27 1.79
CA GLU A 72 -7.46 12.19 1.96
C GLU A 72 -8.80 11.47 1.89
N ASN A 73 -8.81 10.27 1.33
CA ASN A 73 -10.04 9.50 1.16
C ASN A 73 -10.40 8.81 2.47
N PRO A 74 -11.52 9.19 3.12
CA PRO A 74 -11.86 8.65 4.43
C PRO A 74 -12.30 7.18 4.40
N THR A 75 -12.51 6.61 3.21
CA THR A 75 -12.92 5.21 3.09
C THR A 75 -11.74 4.25 3.07
N VAL A 76 -10.50 4.76 2.95
CA VAL A 76 -9.31 3.92 2.92
C VAL A 76 -8.98 3.43 4.33
N ARG A 77 -8.81 2.11 4.46
CA ARG A 77 -8.36 1.51 5.72
C ARG A 77 -6.85 1.38 5.68
N VAL A 78 -6.20 1.72 6.77
CA VAL A 78 -4.75 1.68 6.87
C VAL A 78 -4.34 0.58 7.83
N LEU A 79 -3.47 -0.31 7.34
CA LEU A 79 -2.83 -1.34 8.16
C LEU A 79 -1.34 -1.04 8.21
N ASP A 80 -0.83 -0.77 9.39
CA ASP A 80 0.60 -0.53 9.56
C ASP A 80 1.28 -1.85 9.88
N ALA A 81 1.96 -2.41 8.89
CA ALA A 81 2.68 -3.66 9.02
C ALA A 81 4.17 -3.42 9.30
N SER A 82 4.57 -2.17 9.52
CA SER A 82 5.95 -1.87 9.91
C SER A 82 6.19 -2.48 11.28
N SER A 83 7.15 -3.35 11.38
CA SER A 83 7.51 -3.84 12.69
C SER A 83 8.29 -2.76 13.41
N ALA A 84 7.79 -2.38 14.51
CA ALA A 84 8.54 -1.51 15.40
C ALA A 84 9.70 -2.29 16.00
#